data_f33b8d8830a00e40fc95c6305db18096
#
_entry.id   f33b8d8830a00e40fc95c6305db18096
#
_cell.length_a   1.000
_cell.length_b   1.000
_cell.length_c   1.000
_cell.angle_alpha   90.00
_cell.angle_beta   90.00
_cell.angle_gamma   90.00
#
_symmetry.space_group_name_H-M   'P 1'
#
loop_
_entity.id
_entity.type
_entity.pdbx_description
1 polymer ?
#
loop_
_entity_poly.entity_id
_entity_poly.type
_entity_poly.pdbx_seq_one_letter_code
_entity_poly.pdbx_strand_id
1 'polypeptide(L)'
;NVTVWVRGCNIQAETWDYEIIRPHESLSDQLIIDLMGSRKPVLFVEGDSTHSLDFRLYSLIFPEYTVKPMGSCNKVIETVRSVNDIQGFHHLDSRGIVDRDRRNANEVDYLRQKKIYVPDVAEIENIMMLEGVIRTVARVHGKDDVKAFSHVRGNILKLFKAELRQQALMHTRHQVKRTIEVVVDRRFQNINALEDHLDHLGQEIRPRAIYEGLCRDFNRYVQEGDYRSVLRVYNQKTMLVQSNVAQLCGCQNKDEYIKSIFTILQRDNADSAAIRAAIKQCLEID
;
A
#
# COMPACT_ATOMS: atom_id res chain seq x y z
N ASN A 1 -25.87 20.54 -8.71
CA ASN A 1 -26.59 19.29 -8.48
C ASN A 1 -26.72 19.08 -6.97
N VAL A 2 -27.92 18.62 -6.55
CA VAL A 2 -28.22 18.30 -5.15
C VAL A 2 -28.48 16.79 -5.13
N THR A 3 -27.71 16.04 -4.34
CA THR A 3 -27.94 14.62 -4.14
C THR A 3 -28.86 14.44 -2.94
N VAL A 4 -29.98 13.77 -3.13
CA VAL A 4 -30.96 13.51 -2.09
C VAL A 4 -31.02 12.01 -1.82
N TRP A 5 -30.83 11.62 -0.57
CA TRP A 5 -31.01 10.24 -0.15
C TRP A 5 -32.41 10.06 0.43
N VAL A 6 -33.20 9.23 -0.25
CA VAL A 6 -34.58 8.90 0.20
C VAL A 6 -34.48 7.63 1.07
N ARG A 7 -34.80 7.74 2.36
CA ARG A 7 -34.81 6.64 3.33
C ARG A 7 -36.10 5.84 3.28
N GLY A 8 -37.20 6.50 2.96
CA GLY A 8 -38.50 5.87 2.87
C GLY A 8 -39.56 6.82 2.37
N CYS A 9 -40.73 6.28 2.06
CA CYS A 9 -41.92 7.06 1.78
C CYS A 9 -43.12 6.47 2.53
N ASN A 10 -44.00 7.34 3.02
CA ASN A 10 -45.29 6.95 3.52
C ASN A 10 -46.34 7.36 2.48
N ILE A 11 -46.82 6.36 1.71
CA ILE A 11 -47.75 6.58 0.61
C ILE A 11 -49.11 7.12 1.13
N GLN A 12 -49.55 6.75 2.33
CA GLN A 12 -50.82 7.19 2.91
C GLN A 12 -50.77 8.65 3.41
N ALA A 13 -49.59 9.09 3.87
CA ALA A 13 -49.39 10.44 4.37
C ALA A 13 -48.75 11.37 3.31
N GLU A 14 -48.42 10.85 2.12
CA GLU A 14 -47.72 11.57 1.04
C GLU A 14 -46.41 12.24 1.51
N THR A 15 -45.73 11.62 2.47
CA THR A 15 -44.47 12.16 3.05
C THR A 15 -43.27 11.32 2.66
N TRP A 16 -42.16 12.00 2.45
CA TRP A 16 -40.88 11.40 2.14
C TRP A 16 -39.90 11.64 3.30
N ASP A 17 -39.28 10.57 3.78
CA ASP A 17 -38.13 10.68 4.67
C ASP A 17 -36.86 10.74 3.81
N TYR A 18 -36.28 11.90 3.73
CA TYR A 18 -35.09 12.14 2.91
C TYR A 18 -34.10 13.06 3.60
N GLU A 19 -32.85 12.93 3.18
CA GLU A 19 -31.74 13.74 3.62
C GLU A 19 -30.97 14.30 2.42
N ILE A 20 -30.64 15.59 2.49
CA ILE A 20 -29.83 16.24 1.45
C ILE A 20 -28.37 16.00 1.76
N ILE A 21 -27.68 15.27 0.86
CA ILE A 21 -26.24 15.05 0.95
C ILE A 21 -25.54 16.30 0.46
N ARG A 22 -24.86 17.00 1.35
CA ARG A 22 -24.03 18.14 0.97
C ARG A 22 -22.81 17.63 0.21
N PRO A 23 -22.40 18.29 -0.90
CA PRO A 23 -21.16 17.94 -1.60
C PRO A 23 -20.00 17.94 -0.62
N HIS A 24 -19.27 16.83 -0.54
CA HIS A 24 -18.02 16.79 0.19
C HIS A 24 -16.90 17.10 -0.81
N GLU A 25 -16.03 18.05 -0.50
CA GLU A 25 -14.97 18.53 -1.43
C GLU A 25 -14.08 17.42 -1.97
N SER A 26 -13.94 16.32 -1.23
CA SER A 26 -13.08 15.17 -1.58
C SER A 26 -13.81 13.99 -2.25
N LEU A 27 -15.15 14.00 -2.33
CA LEU A 27 -15.95 12.91 -2.90
C LEU A 27 -16.75 13.40 -4.10
N SER A 28 -16.58 12.76 -5.28
CA SER A 28 -17.43 13.04 -6.44
C SER A 28 -18.83 12.45 -6.25
N ASP A 29 -19.85 13.10 -6.85
CA ASP A 29 -21.24 12.61 -6.84
C ASP A 29 -21.33 11.17 -7.36
N GLN A 30 -20.56 10.83 -8.40
CA GLN A 30 -20.51 9.48 -8.97
C GLN A 30 -19.99 8.45 -7.96
N LEU A 31 -18.95 8.80 -7.19
CA LEU A 31 -18.42 7.92 -6.16
C LEU A 31 -19.45 7.69 -5.04
N ILE A 32 -20.19 8.73 -4.64
CA ILE A 32 -21.25 8.62 -3.64
C ILE A 32 -22.35 7.68 -4.14
N ILE A 33 -22.79 7.82 -5.39
CA ILE A 33 -23.80 6.95 -6.00
C ILE A 33 -23.31 5.49 -6.05
N ASP A 34 -22.08 5.28 -6.46
CA ASP A 34 -21.43 3.95 -6.52
C ASP A 34 -21.34 3.30 -5.13
N LEU A 35 -21.03 4.10 -4.10
CA LEU A 35 -20.97 3.64 -2.72
C LEU A 35 -22.35 3.25 -2.21
N MET A 36 -23.36 4.08 -2.43
CA MET A 36 -24.73 3.82 -2.00
C MET A 36 -25.36 2.60 -2.71
N GLY A 37 -24.96 2.33 -3.96
CA GLY A 37 -25.40 1.16 -4.73
C GLY A 37 -24.62 -0.14 -4.40
N SER A 38 -23.52 -0.04 -3.66
CA SER A 38 -22.72 -1.21 -3.33
C SER A 38 -23.34 -2.01 -2.17
N ARG A 39 -23.42 -3.34 -2.35
CA ARG A 39 -23.82 -4.29 -1.28
C ARG A 39 -22.61 -4.89 -0.56
N LYS A 40 -21.40 -4.67 -1.08
CA LYS A 40 -20.14 -5.15 -0.53
C LYS A 40 -19.38 -4.00 0.13
N PRO A 41 -18.57 -4.26 1.15
CA PRO A 41 -17.63 -3.27 1.65
C PRO A 41 -16.70 -2.79 0.53
N VAL A 42 -16.18 -1.57 0.66
CA VAL A 42 -15.38 -0.93 -0.39
C VAL A 42 -13.91 -0.89 0.03
N LEU A 43 -13.06 -1.27 -0.91
CA LEU A 43 -11.59 -1.22 -0.74
C LEU A 43 -11.01 -0.22 -1.74
N PHE A 44 -10.50 0.89 -1.23
CA PHE A 44 -9.83 1.91 -2.04
C PHE A 44 -8.35 1.58 -2.19
N VAL A 45 -7.84 1.67 -3.43
CA VAL A 45 -6.45 1.34 -3.77
C VAL A 45 -5.82 2.42 -4.64
N GLU A 46 -4.50 2.44 -4.75
CA GLU A 46 -3.78 3.34 -5.65
C GLU A 46 -3.98 2.95 -7.12
N GLY A 47 -3.58 3.83 -8.02
CA GLY A 47 -3.61 3.60 -9.47
C GLY A 47 -4.94 3.87 -10.16
N ASP A 48 -5.09 3.35 -11.37
CA ASP A 48 -6.24 3.51 -12.25
C ASP A 48 -6.95 2.17 -12.53
N SER A 49 -8.15 2.23 -13.12
CA SER A 49 -8.97 1.04 -13.41
C SER A 49 -8.48 0.19 -14.57
N THR A 50 -7.58 0.70 -15.41
CA THR A 50 -7.20 0.07 -16.69
C THR A 50 -5.82 -0.60 -16.65
N HIS A 51 -4.82 0.07 -16.07
CA HIS A 51 -3.42 -0.36 -16.13
C HIS A 51 -2.81 -0.69 -14.77
N SER A 52 -3.45 -0.26 -13.68
CA SER A 52 -2.89 -0.43 -12.33
C SER A 52 -2.75 -1.90 -11.94
N LEU A 53 -1.57 -2.24 -11.45
CA LEU A 53 -1.29 -3.54 -10.85
C LEU A 53 -2.10 -3.73 -9.56
N ASP A 54 -2.22 -2.67 -8.75
CA ASP A 54 -2.95 -2.63 -7.49
C ASP A 54 -4.41 -3.03 -7.67
N PHE A 55 -5.11 -2.34 -8.55
CA PHE A 55 -6.52 -2.62 -8.81
C PHE A 55 -6.74 -4.07 -9.24
N ARG A 56 -5.91 -4.57 -10.17
CA ARG A 56 -6.01 -5.94 -10.68
C ARG A 56 -5.69 -6.97 -9.60
N LEU A 57 -4.62 -6.75 -8.82
CA LEU A 57 -4.19 -7.68 -7.78
C LEU A 57 -5.22 -7.74 -6.66
N TYR A 58 -5.54 -6.60 -6.07
CA TYR A 58 -6.43 -6.57 -4.90
C TYR A 58 -7.86 -7.00 -5.21
N SER A 59 -8.35 -6.81 -6.45
CA SER A 59 -9.63 -7.37 -6.88
C SER A 59 -9.66 -8.90 -6.86
N LEU A 60 -8.52 -9.58 -7.09
CA LEU A 60 -8.41 -11.03 -7.01
C LEU A 60 -8.12 -11.54 -5.60
N ILE A 61 -7.47 -10.73 -4.76
CA ILE A 61 -7.16 -11.08 -3.36
C ILE A 61 -8.39 -10.91 -2.47
N PHE A 62 -9.21 -9.88 -2.71
CA PHE A 62 -10.36 -9.50 -1.90
C PHE A 62 -11.66 -9.50 -2.72
N PRO A 63 -12.12 -10.67 -3.22
CA PRO A 63 -13.35 -10.76 -4.02
C PRO A 63 -14.62 -10.39 -3.24
N GLU A 64 -14.54 -10.39 -1.91
CA GLU A 64 -15.58 -9.95 -0.98
C GLU A 64 -15.75 -8.42 -0.93
N TYR A 65 -14.80 -7.64 -1.45
CA TYR A 65 -14.84 -6.18 -1.53
C TYR A 65 -15.17 -5.69 -2.94
N THR A 66 -15.76 -4.51 -3.03
CA THR A 66 -15.77 -3.69 -4.24
C THR A 66 -14.49 -2.86 -4.26
N VAL A 67 -13.52 -3.23 -5.10
CA VAL A 67 -12.23 -2.51 -5.19
C VAL A 67 -12.39 -1.28 -6.09
N LYS A 68 -11.93 -0.10 -5.61
CA LYS A 68 -12.02 1.17 -6.33
C LYS A 68 -10.64 1.85 -6.37
N PRO A 69 -10.06 2.08 -7.56
CA PRO A 69 -8.81 2.81 -7.71
C PRO A 69 -9.03 4.32 -7.58
N MET A 70 -8.15 5.00 -6.85
CA MET A 70 -8.27 6.43 -6.55
C MET A 70 -7.14 7.29 -7.13
N GLY A 71 -6.18 6.69 -7.84
CA GLY A 71 -5.03 7.36 -8.44
C GLY A 71 -3.86 7.43 -7.49
N SER A 72 -3.84 8.36 -6.53
CA SER A 72 -2.69 8.55 -5.64
C SER A 72 -2.96 8.11 -4.21
N CYS A 73 -1.89 7.81 -3.47
CA CYS A 73 -1.90 7.52 -2.04
C CYS A 73 -2.73 8.55 -1.23
N ASN A 74 -2.51 9.85 -1.46
CA ASN A 74 -3.24 10.91 -0.74
C ASN A 74 -4.74 10.83 -0.99
N LYS A 75 -5.17 10.58 -2.23
CA LYS A 75 -6.59 10.41 -2.55
C LYS A 75 -7.19 9.19 -1.88
N VAL A 76 -6.47 8.07 -1.79
CA VAL A 76 -6.93 6.91 -1.02
C VAL A 76 -7.16 7.29 0.44
N ILE A 77 -6.18 7.95 1.07
CA ILE A 77 -6.25 8.36 2.48
C ILE A 77 -7.41 9.32 2.73
N GLU A 78 -7.54 10.35 1.91
CA GLU A 78 -8.61 11.35 2.00
C GLU A 78 -9.99 10.71 1.82
N THR A 79 -10.14 9.86 0.79
CA THR A 79 -11.41 9.19 0.49
C THR A 79 -11.84 8.26 1.62
N VAL A 80 -10.94 7.41 2.13
CA VAL A 80 -11.26 6.49 3.25
C VAL A 80 -11.71 7.29 4.49
N ARG A 81 -11.02 8.38 4.81
CA ARG A 81 -11.40 9.25 5.93
C ARG A 81 -12.77 9.86 5.71
N SER A 82 -12.97 10.50 4.56
CA SER A 82 -14.23 11.18 4.24
C SER A 82 -15.41 10.21 4.24
N VAL A 83 -15.25 9.01 3.67
CA VAL A 83 -16.33 8.00 3.67
C VAL A 83 -16.60 7.51 5.10
N ASN A 84 -15.57 7.23 5.91
CA ASN A 84 -15.77 6.78 7.28
C ASN A 84 -16.32 7.87 8.21
N ASP A 85 -16.05 9.15 7.95
CA ASP A 85 -16.61 10.27 8.71
C ASP A 85 -18.10 10.48 8.44
N ILE A 86 -18.62 10.02 7.28
CA ILE A 86 -20.02 10.15 6.87
C ILE A 86 -20.85 8.88 7.24
N GLN A 87 -20.45 8.11 8.22
CA GLN A 87 -21.11 6.83 8.61
C GLN A 87 -22.62 6.96 8.92
N GLY A 88 -23.12 8.16 9.17
CA GLY A 88 -24.57 8.39 9.30
C GLY A 88 -25.38 8.14 8.02
N PHE A 89 -24.75 8.13 6.85
CA PHE A 89 -25.40 8.03 5.53
C PHE A 89 -25.28 6.65 4.88
N HIS A 90 -24.35 5.80 5.35
CA HIS A 90 -24.17 4.47 4.81
C HIS A 90 -23.67 3.51 5.88
N HIS A 91 -24.01 2.23 5.72
CA HIS A 91 -23.52 1.16 6.60
C HIS A 91 -22.31 0.42 6.00
N LEU A 92 -21.63 1.02 5.00
CA LEU A 92 -20.53 0.38 4.32
C LEU A 92 -19.25 0.51 5.14
N ASP A 93 -18.59 -0.61 5.39
CA ASP A 93 -17.21 -0.61 5.87
C ASP A 93 -16.29 -0.24 4.69
N SER A 94 -15.55 0.86 4.83
CA SER A 94 -14.59 1.29 3.82
C SER A 94 -13.18 1.20 4.36
N ARG A 95 -12.31 0.63 3.54
CA ARG A 95 -10.90 0.41 3.85
C ARG A 95 -10.04 0.94 2.72
N GLY A 96 -8.77 1.20 2.99
CA GLY A 96 -7.79 1.58 1.98
C GLY A 96 -6.55 0.70 2.03
N ILE A 97 -5.88 0.55 0.89
CA ILE A 97 -4.53 0.00 0.82
C ILE A 97 -3.66 1.01 0.09
N VAL A 98 -2.51 1.33 0.67
CA VAL A 98 -1.49 2.20 0.08
C VAL A 98 -0.12 1.57 0.21
N ASP A 99 0.77 1.85 -0.73
CA ASP A 99 2.14 1.37 -0.66
C ASP A 99 2.85 1.86 0.61
N ARG A 100 3.75 1.04 1.13
CA ARG A 100 4.57 1.42 2.28
C ARG A 100 5.55 2.53 1.92
N ASP A 101 6.10 2.48 0.73
CA ASP A 101 7.19 3.37 0.33
C ASP A 101 8.33 3.35 1.35
N ARG A 102 8.59 4.49 1.98
CA ARG A 102 9.61 4.67 3.01
C ARG A 102 9.03 5.05 4.37
N ARG A 103 7.74 4.73 4.60
CA ARG A 103 7.05 5.02 5.88
C ARG A 103 7.67 4.22 7.01
N ASN A 104 7.84 4.88 8.14
CA ASN A 104 8.25 4.22 9.37
C ASN A 104 7.06 3.53 10.07
N ALA A 105 7.34 2.80 11.17
CA ALA A 105 6.31 2.06 11.89
C ALA A 105 5.19 2.97 12.42
N ASN A 106 5.53 4.13 12.99
CA ASN A 106 4.53 5.05 13.55
C ASN A 106 3.58 5.60 12.47
N GLU A 107 4.08 5.88 11.27
CA GLU A 107 3.26 6.32 10.14
C GLU A 107 2.32 5.20 9.68
N VAL A 108 2.79 3.96 9.66
CA VAL A 108 1.98 2.79 9.31
C VAL A 108 0.89 2.55 10.35
N ASP A 109 1.22 2.58 11.64
CA ASP A 109 0.28 2.39 12.73
C ASP A 109 -0.81 3.47 12.74
N TYR A 110 -0.43 4.73 12.46
CA TYR A 110 -1.39 5.82 12.31
C TYR A 110 -2.39 5.57 11.17
N LEU A 111 -1.91 5.10 10.01
CA LEU A 111 -2.77 4.78 8.87
C LEU A 111 -3.71 3.61 9.19
N ARG A 112 -3.22 2.56 9.85
CA ARG A 112 -4.02 1.39 10.26
C ARG A 112 -5.18 1.77 11.20
N GLN A 113 -4.93 2.68 12.15
CA GLN A 113 -6.00 3.22 13.01
C GLN A 113 -7.11 3.92 12.21
N LYS A 114 -6.82 4.35 11.00
CA LYS A 114 -7.77 4.97 10.05
C LYS A 114 -8.34 3.98 9.02
N LYS A 115 -8.19 2.67 9.26
CA LYS A 115 -8.60 1.59 8.33
C LYS A 115 -7.86 1.64 6.98
N ILE A 116 -6.65 2.16 6.98
CA ILE A 116 -5.78 2.21 5.79
C ILE A 116 -4.62 1.25 6.04
N TYR A 117 -4.60 0.18 5.28
CA TYR A 117 -3.60 -0.88 5.40
C TYR A 117 -2.37 -0.57 4.57
N VAL A 118 -1.23 -0.93 5.10
CA VAL A 118 0.07 -0.73 4.47
C VAL A 118 0.78 -2.08 4.47
N PRO A 119 1.16 -2.62 3.30
CA PRO A 119 1.82 -3.91 3.23
C PRO A 119 3.19 -3.89 3.95
N ASP A 120 3.60 -5.04 4.47
CA ASP A 120 4.90 -5.20 5.12
C ASP A 120 6.06 -5.35 4.09
N VAL A 121 5.90 -4.69 2.95
CA VAL A 121 6.88 -4.55 1.86
C VAL A 121 6.83 -3.13 1.30
N ALA A 122 7.86 -2.69 0.57
CA ALA A 122 8.00 -1.29 0.14
C ALA A 122 6.95 -0.87 -0.89
N GLU A 123 6.76 -1.66 -1.95
CA GLU A 123 5.87 -1.35 -3.09
C GLU A 123 5.13 -2.61 -3.54
N ILE A 124 4.14 -2.45 -4.41
CA ILE A 124 3.35 -3.56 -4.97
C ILE A 124 4.22 -4.59 -5.68
N GLU A 125 5.30 -4.18 -6.35
CA GLU A 125 6.25 -5.10 -6.98
C GLU A 125 6.92 -6.02 -5.95
N ASN A 126 7.13 -5.55 -4.74
CA ASN A 126 7.69 -6.36 -3.65
C ASN A 126 6.71 -7.43 -3.15
N ILE A 127 5.40 -7.21 -3.30
CA ILE A 127 4.37 -8.23 -3.03
C ILE A 127 4.57 -9.43 -3.95
N MET A 128 4.90 -9.19 -5.22
CA MET A 128 5.21 -10.27 -6.17
C MET A 128 6.47 -11.06 -5.80
N MET A 129 7.29 -10.52 -4.90
CA MET A 129 8.53 -11.13 -4.42
C MET A 129 8.38 -11.86 -3.08
N LEU A 130 7.18 -11.94 -2.50
CA LEU A 130 6.94 -12.72 -1.29
C LEU A 130 7.32 -14.20 -1.51
N GLU A 131 7.91 -14.83 -0.51
CA GLU A 131 8.33 -16.23 -0.58
C GLU A 131 7.19 -17.15 -1.06
N GLY A 132 5.99 -17.01 -0.47
CA GLY A 132 4.83 -17.81 -0.83
C GLY A 132 4.42 -17.63 -2.29
N VAL A 133 4.57 -16.42 -2.85
CA VAL A 133 4.28 -16.13 -4.27
C VAL A 133 5.33 -16.79 -5.16
N ILE A 134 6.62 -16.56 -4.91
CA ILE A 134 7.73 -17.12 -5.71
C ILE A 134 7.66 -18.64 -5.73
N ARG A 135 7.53 -19.27 -4.56
CA ARG A 135 7.49 -20.73 -4.44
C ARG A 135 6.28 -21.33 -5.16
N THR A 136 5.12 -20.68 -5.06
CA THR A 136 3.92 -21.16 -5.76
C THR A 136 4.08 -21.07 -7.28
N VAL A 137 4.57 -19.94 -7.81
CA VAL A 137 4.79 -19.80 -9.25
C VAL A 137 5.84 -20.82 -9.74
N ALA A 138 6.96 -20.98 -9.04
CA ALA A 138 7.99 -21.96 -9.39
C ALA A 138 7.41 -23.38 -9.47
N ARG A 139 6.64 -23.79 -8.46
CA ARG A 139 6.00 -25.12 -8.41
C ARG A 139 5.03 -25.33 -9.59
N VAL A 140 4.18 -24.34 -9.89
CA VAL A 140 3.21 -24.40 -11.01
C VAL A 140 3.92 -24.57 -12.35
N HIS A 141 5.13 -23.99 -12.51
CA HIS A 141 5.97 -24.13 -13.69
C HIS A 141 6.93 -25.33 -13.64
N GLY A 142 6.74 -26.26 -12.68
CA GLY A 142 7.53 -27.49 -12.58
C GLY A 142 8.99 -27.27 -12.15
N LYS A 143 9.30 -26.13 -11.48
CA LYS A 143 10.60 -25.84 -10.90
C LYS A 143 10.65 -26.25 -9.45
N ASP A 144 11.86 -26.53 -8.96
CA ASP A 144 12.13 -26.72 -7.53
C ASP A 144 11.91 -25.39 -6.80
N ASP A 145 10.82 -25.29 -6.05
CA ASP A 145 10.34 -24.06 -5.43
C ASP A 145 11.30 -23.58 -4.33
N VAL A 146 11.93 -24.47 -3.60
CA VAL A 146 12.91 -24.14 -2.54
C VAL A 146 14.19 -23.57 -3.14
N LYS A 147 14.71 -24.19 -4.19
CA LYS A 147 15.92 -23.70 -4.88
C LYS A 147 15.63 -22.38 -5.59
N ALA A 148 14.49 -22.25 -6.28
CA ALA A 148 14.09 -21.01 -6.95
C ALA A 148 14.07 -19.85 -5.95
N PHE A 149 13.36 -20.01 -4.82
CA PHE A 149 13.33 -18.98 -3.78
C PHE A 149 14.71 -18.67 -3.19
N SER A 150 15.52 -19.71 -2.88
CA SER A 150 16.87 -19.51 -2.34
C SER A 150 17.74 -18.65 -3.26
N HIS A 151 17.69 -18.88 -4.58
CA HIS A 151 18.43 -18.10 -5.57
C HIS A 151 17.92 -16.66 -5.66
N VAL A 152 16.58 -16.47 -5.72
CA VAL A 152 15.97 -15.13 -5.76
C VAL A 152 16.35 -14.34 -4.50
N ARG A 153 16.22 -14.95 -3.32
CA ARG A 153 16.65 -14.34 -2.04
C ARG A 153 18.11 -13.90 -2.09
N GLY A 154 19.00 -14.78 -2.55
CA GLY A 154 20.42 -14.47 -2.68
C GLY A 154 20.70 -13.30 -3.63
N ASN A 155 19.99 -13.24 -4.76
CA ASN A 155 20.10 -12.14 -5.73
C ASN A 155 19.62 -10.82 -5.13
N ILE A 156 18.45 -10.80 -4.48
CA ILE A 156 17.90 -9.60 -3.83
C ILE A 156 18.83 -9.07 -2.73
N LEU A 157 19.36 -9.93 -1.88
CA LEU A 157 20.31 -9.54 -0.83
C LEU A 157 21.60 -8.92 -1.43
N LYS A 158 22.10 -9.47 -2.55
CA LYS A 158 23.25 -8.90 -3.27
C LYS A 158 22.94 -7.53 -3.86
N LEU A 159 21.80 -7.37 -4.52
CA LEU A 159 21.35 -6.10 -5.09
C LEU A 159 21.18 -5.04 -4.01
N PHE A 160 20.49 -5.38 -2.93
CA PHE A 160 20.28 -4.46 -1.82
C PHE A 160 21.60 -4.05 -1.15
N LYS A 161 22.54 -5.01 -0.97
CA LYS A 161 23.87 -4.72 -0.43
C LYS A 161 24.63 -3.70 -1.29
N ALA A 162 24.53 -3.81 -2.61
CA ALA A 162 25.18 -2.87 -3.54
C ALA A 162 24.61 -1.45 -3.45
N GLU A 163 23.29 -1.33 -3.22
CA GLU A 163 22.59 -0.06 -3.17
C GLU A 163 22.34 0.47 -1.74
N LEU A 164 22.80 -0.23 -0.71
CA LEU A 164 22.47 -0.01 0.69
C LEU A 164 22.57 1.46 1.12
N ARG A 165 23.69 2.11 0.80
CA ARG A 165 23.93 3.51 1.17
C ARG A 165 22.95 4.47 0.48
N GLN A 166 22.63 4.19 -0.78
CA GLN A 166 21.67 4.98 -1.54
C GLN A 166 20.25 4.81 -0.96
N GLN A 167 19.85 3.59 -0.65
CA GLN A 167 18.57 3.32 0.00
C GLN A 167 18.48 4.00 1.37
N ALA A 168 19.53 3.91 2.19
CA ALA A 168 19.59 4.62 3.48
C ALA A 168 19.45 6.14 3.31
N LEU A 169 20.10 6.74 2.29
CA LEU A 169 19.98 8.17 1.98
C LEU A 169 18.55 8.55 1.58
N MET A 170 17.90 7.72 0.75
CA MET A 170 16.52 7.97 0.32
C MET A 170 15.53 7.87 1.48
N HIS A 171 15.69 6.91 2.39
CA HIS A 171 14.92 6.80 3.61
C HIS A 171 15.16 8.00 4.55
N THR A 172 16.42 8.41 4.72
CA THR A 172 16.77 9.62 5.50
C THR A 172 16.06 10.84 4.94
N ARG A 173 16.14 11.04 3.62
CA ARG A 173 15.45 12.16 2.95
C ARG A 173 13.94 12.14 3.22
N HIS A 174 13.32 10.98 3.15
CA HIS A 174 11.88 10.84 3.44
C HIS A 174 11.57 11.26 4.87
N GLN A 175 12.31 10.73 5.85
CA GLN A 175 12.09 11.06 7.27
C GLN A 175 12.31 12.54 7.56
N VAL A 176 13.39 13.12 7.02
CA VAL A 176 13.67 14.57 7.14
C VAL A 176 12.53 15.40 6.57
N LYS A 177 12.07 15.06 5.34
CA LYS A 177 10.95 15.76 4.69
C LYS A 177 9.69 15.71 5.57
N ARG A 178 9.33 14.54 6.08
CA ARG A 178 8.14 14.37 6.93
C ARG A 178 8.25 15.17 8.24
N THR A 179 9.43 15.19 8.84
CA THR A 179 9.65 15.98 10.06
C THR A 179 9.48 17.48 9.79
N ILE A 180 10.04 17.97 8.67
CA ILE A 180 9.89 19.38 8.26
C ILE A 180 8.42 19.71 8.02
N GLU A 181 7.66 18.87 7.29
CA GLU A 181 6.24 19.09 7.06
C GLU A 181 5.47 19.23 8.37
N VAL A 182 5.67 18.33 9.33
CA VAL A 182 5.02 18.38 10.65
C VAL A 182 5.38 19.63 11.43
N VAL A 183 6.62 20.10 11.29
CA VAL A 183 7.12 21.29 11.99
C VAL A 183 6.54 22.56 11.39
N VAL A 184 6.56 22.69 10.07
CA VAL A 184 6.03 23.89 9.36
C VAL A 184 4.51 24.01 9.54
N ASP A 185 3.81 22.92 9.72
CA ASP A 185 2.36 22.92 10.01
C ASP A 185 2.02 23.37 11.45
N ARG A 186 3.02 23.54 12.32
CA ARG A 186 2.79 24.06 13.70
C ARG A 186 2.38 25.53 13.63
N ARG A 187 1.54 25.93 14.58
CA ARG A 187 1.18 27.35 14.74
C ARG A 187 2.29 28.10 15.45
N PHE A 188 2.81 29.16 14.82
CA PHE A 188 3.77 30.08 15.40
C PHE A 188 3.08 31.38 15.78
N GLN A 189 3.53 32.02 16.87
CA GLN A 189 2.92 33.27 17.37
C GLN A 189 3.32 34.47 16.53
N ASN A 190 4.52 34.47 15.92
CA ASN A 190 5.08 35.52 15.10
C ASN A 190 6.21 34.99 14.21
N ILE A 191 6.72 35.83 13.32
CA ILE A 191 7.75 35.46 12.35
C ILE A 191 9.08 35.09 13.04
N ASN A 192 9.47 35.79 14.09
CA ASN A 192 10.74 35.50 14.79
C ASN A 192 10.73 34.09 15.40
N ALA A 193 9.60 33.66 15.98
CA ALA A 193 9.44 32.31 16.50
C ALA A 193 9.55 31.24 15.41
N LEU A 194 9.10 31.53 14.17
CA LEU A 194 9.28 30.67 13.02
C LEU A 194 10.75 30.63 12.59
N GLU A 195 11.42 31.77 12.48
CA GLU A 195 12.83 31.87 12.10
C GLU A 195 13.74 31.13 13.08
N ASP A 196 13.59 31.39 14.38
CA ASP A 196 14.34 30.72 15.46
C ASP A 196 14.16 29.19 15.37
N HIS A 197 12.95 28.74 15.10
CA HIS A 197 12.67 27.31 14.99
C HIS A 197 13.32 26.68 13.73
N LEU A 198 13.27 27.36 12.60
CA LEU A 198 13.90 26.88 11.35
C LEU A 198 15.43 26.84 11.47
N ASP A 199 16.06 27.80 12.15
CA ASP A 199 17.50 27.84 12.38
C ASP A 199 18.00 26.66 13.22
N HIS A 200 17.18 26.17 14.16
CA HIS A 200 17.52 25.04 15.01
C HIS A 200 17.11 23.68 14.45
N LEU A 201 16.28 23.65 13.41
CA LEU A 201 15.67 22.45 12.86
C LEU A 201 16.69 21.37 12.42
N GLY A 202 17.82 21.80 11.83
CA GLY A 202 18.89 20.89 11.42
C GLY A 202 19.56 20.16 12.59
N GLN A 203 19.61 20.80 13.76
CA GLN A 203 20.16 20.22 14.99
C GLN A 203 19.16 19.27 15.66
N GLU A 204 17.87 19.57 15.57
CA GLU A 204 16.79 18.71 16.09
C GLU A 204 16.63 17.42 15.27
N ILE A 205 16.58 17.53 13.93
CA ILE A 205 16.35 16.39 13.04
C ILE A 205 17.56 15.45 13.01
N ARG A 206 18.77 15.97 13.10
CA ARG A 206 20.05 15.20 13.05
C ARG A 206 20.11 14.22 11.86
N PRO A 207 20.10 14.71 10.60
CA PRO A 207 20.00 13.83 9.42
C PRO A 207 21.13 12.78 9.34
N ARG A 208 22.34 13.13 9.80
CA ARG A 208 23.49 12.21 9.84
C ARG A 208 23.24 11.02 10.77
N ALA A 209 22.68 11.26 11.96
CA ALA A 209 22.37 10.19 12.91
C ALA A 209 21.31 9.24 12.37
N ILE A 210 20.27 9.77 11.69
CA ILE A 210 19.25 8.96 10.99
C ILE A 210 19.91 8.09 9.93
N TYR A 211 20.74 8.68 9.05
CA TYR A 211 21.43 7.97 7.98
C TYR A 211 22.34 6.85 8.49
N GLU A 212 23.15 7.13 9.49
CA GLU A 212 24.05 6.13 10.09
C GLU A 212 23.28 5.02 10.79
N GLY A 213 22.15 5.34 11.44
CA GLY A 213 21.23 4.37 12.02
C GLY A 213 20.69 3.42 10.96
N LEU A 214 20.16 3.96 9.89
CA LEU A 214 19.63 3.18 8.75
C LEU A 214 20.72 2.33 8.10
N CYS A 215 21.94 2.85 7.93
CA CYS A 215 23.04 2.07 7.40
C CYS A 215 23.39 0.86 8.29
N ARG A 216 23.35 1.02 9.63
CA ARG A 216 23.57 -0.10 10.58
C ARG A 216 22.47 -1.14 10.46
N ASP A 217 21.21 -0.73 10.45
CA ASP A 217 20.07 -1.66 10.34
C ASP A 217 20.08 -2.41 9.01
N PHE A 218 20.29 -1.72 7.91
CA PHE A 218 20.34 -2.32 6.57
C PHE A 218 21.51 -3.30 6.42
N ASN A 219 22.68 -2.98 7.00
CA ASN A 219 23.80 -3.92 7.04
C ASN A 219 23.45 -5.19 7.85
N ARG A 220 22.78 -5.04 8.99
CA ARG A 220 22.29 -6.15 9.80
C ARG A 220 21.36 -7.06 8.98
N TYR A 221 20.37 -6.51 8.28
CA TYR A 221 19.46 -7.30 7.43
C TYR A 221 20.21 -8.13 6.38
N VAL A 222 21.25 -7.53 5.77
CA VAL A 222 22.08 -8.26 4.80
C VAL A 222 22.90 -9.36 5.46
N GLN A 223 23.51 -9.09 6.62
CA GLN A 223 24.35 -10.06 7.35
C GLN A 223 23.56 -11.25 7.87
N GLU A 224 22.35 -11.00 8.39
CA GLU A 224 21.44 -12.02 8.90
C GLU A 224 20.66 -12.72 7.75
N GLY A 225 20.74 -12.19 6.54
CA GLY A 225 19.98 -12.68 5.39
C GLY A 225 18.47 -12.47 5.60
N ASP A 226 18.07 -11.42 6.33
CA ASP A 226 16.67 -11.10 6.61
C ASP A 226 15.98 -10.55 5.37
N TYR A 227 15.48 -11.47 4.54
CA TYR A 227 14.80 -11.18 3.30
C TYR A 227 13.55 -10.33 3.48
N ARG A 228 12.78 -10.60 4.56
CA ARG A 228 11.53 -9.88 4.84
C ARG A 228 11.81 -8.41 5.14
N SER A 229 12.77 -8.12 6.00
CA SER A 229 13.17 -6.75 6.31
C SER A 229 13.77 -6.03 5.08
N VAL A 230 14.48 -6.74 4.22
CA VAL A 230 14.96 -6.17 2.95
C VAL A 230 13.78 -5.82 2.04
N LEU A 231 12.79 -6.69 1.83
CA LEU A 231 11.61 -6.36 1.02
C LEU A 231 10.82 -5.17 1.58
N ARG A 232 10.84 -4.98 2.90
CA ARG A 232 10.15 -3.85 3.56
C ARG A 232 10.77 -2.50 3.24
N VAL A 233 12.08 -2.45 3.02
CA VAL A 233 12.81 -1.18 2.86
C VAL A 233 13.38 -0.97 1.46
N TYR A 234 13.46 -2.02 0.64
CA TYR A 234 14.03 -1.95 -0.70
C TYR A 234 13.00 -1.48 -1.72
N ASN A 235 12.94 -0.17 -1.93
CA ASN A 235 12.08 0.47 -2.91
C ASN A 235 12.85 0.63 -4.22
N GLN A 236 12.72 -0.36 -5.14
CA GLN A 236 13.44 -0.39 -6.42
C GLN A 236 12.61 -1.09 -7.50
N LYS A 237 12.06 -0.32 -8.43
CA LYS A 237 11.17 -0.80 -9.50
C LYS A 237 11.78 -1.83 -10.45
N THR A 238 13.11 -1.85 -10.57
CA THR A 238 13.82 -2.81 -11.43
C THR A 238 14.10 -4.15 -10.75
N MET A 239 13.75 -4.29 -9.48
CA MET A 239 14.05 -5.46 -8.65
C MET A 239 13.54 -6.77 -9.25
N LEU A 240 12.31 -6.79 -9.79
CA LEU A 240 11.75 -7.98 -10.45
C LEU A 240 12.61 -8.48 -11.62
N VAL A 241 13.19 -7.57 -12.39
CA VAL A 241 14.06 -7.93 -13.53
C VAL A 241 15.44 -8.33 -13.05
N GLN A 242 16.05 -7.53 -12.19
CA GLN A 242 17.42 -7.73 -11.74
C GLN A 242 17.60 -8.96 -10.84
N SER A 243 16.55 -9.40 -10.16
CA SER A 243 16.56 -10.62 -9.34
C SER A 243 16.54 -11.91 -10.15
N ASN A 244 16.25 -11.86 -11.45
CA ASN A 244 16.01 -13.02 -12.32
C ASN A 244 14.84 -13.91 -11.83
N VAL A 245 13.89 -13.38 -11.06
CA VAL A 245 12.78 -14.16 -10.50
C VAL A 245 11.99 -14.90 -11.58
N ALA A 246 11.73 -14.24 -12.71
CA ALA A 246 10.99 -14.83 -13.81
C ALA A 246 11.65 -16.13 -14.31
N GLN A 247 12.92 -16.06 -14.69
CA GLN A 247 13.68 -17.20 -15.22
C GLN A 247 13.83 -18.31 -14.19
N LEU A 248 14.08 -17.95 -12.93
CA LEU A 248 14.20 -18.90 -11.81
C LEU A 248 12.88 -19.64 -11.54
N CYS A 249 11.75 -18.98 -11.77
CA CYS A 249 10.41 -19.59 -11.66
C CYS A 249 9.94 -20.26 -12.95
N GLY A 250 10.73 -20.28 -14.04
CA GLY A 250 10.38 -20.91 -15.31
C GLY A 250 9.58 -20.05 -16.27
N CYS A 251 9.51 -18.74 -16.04
CA CYS A 251 8.92 -17.75 -16.94
C CYS A 251 10.00 -17.11 -17.81
N GLN A 252 9.65 -16.66 -19.01
CA GLN A 252 10.60 -16.05 -19.96
C GLN A 252 11.03 -14.64 -19.54
N ASN A 253 10.10 -13.85 -18.97
CA ASN A 253 10.31 -12.47 -18.61
C ASN A 253 9.38 -12.02 -17.46
N LYS A 254 9.57 -10.77 -17.00
CA LYS A 254 8.77 -10.15 -15.94
C LYS A 254 7.27 -10.21 -16.21
N ASP A 255 6.84 -9.94 -17.45
CA ASP A 255 5.42 -9.83 -17.77
C ASP A 255 4.75 -11.20 -17.73
N GLU A 256 5.44 -12.24 -18.19
CA GLU A 256 4.97 -13.63 -18.06
C GLU A 256 4.90 -14.06 -16.60
N TYR A 257 5.86 -13.69 -15.77
CA TYR A 257 5.85 -13.97 -14.35
C TYR A 257 4.63 -13.33 -13.66
N ILE A 258 4.40 -12.04 -13.92
CA ILE A 258 3.22 -11.33 -13.40
C ILE A 258 1.93 -11.96 -13.91
N LYS A 259 1.84 -12.24 -15.23
CA LYS A 259 0.69 -12.92 -15.82
C LYS A 259 0.42 -14.28 -15.19
N SER A 260 1.47 -15.04 -14.87
CA SER A 260 1.34 -16.32 -14.19
C SER A 260 0.70 -16.16 -12.80
N ILE A 261 1.12 -15.18 -12.01
CA ILE A 261 0.50 -14.88 -10.70
C ILE A 261 -0.99 -14.62 -10.87
N PHE A 262 -1.38 -13.74 -11.79
CA PHE A 262 -2.80 -13.44 -12.06
C PHE A 262 -3.58 -14.66 -12.53
N THR A 263 -3.00 -15.47 -13.41
CA THR A 263 -3.63 -16.71 -13.89
C THR A 263 -3.85 -17.72 -12.78
N ILE A 264 -2.89 -17.85 -11.84
CA ILE A 264 -3.04 -18.69 -10.66
C ILE A 264 -4.15 -18.16 -9.75
N LEU A 265 -4.18 -16.85 -9.48
CA LEU A 265 -5.18 -16.22 -8.63
C LEU A 265 -6.62 -16.31 -9.17
N GLN A 266 -6.80 -16.42 -10.48
CA GLN A 266 -8.10 -16.62 -11.12
C GLN A 266 -8.66 -18.03 -10.93
N ARG A 267 -7.83 -19.00 -10.52
CA ARG A 267 -8.25 -20.37 -10.25
C ARG A 267 -8.72 -20.47 -8.79
N ASP A 268 -9.65 -21.40 -8.55
CA ASP A 268 -10.07 -21.75 -7.19
C ASP A 268 -9.43 -23.07 -6.78
N ASN A 269 -8.14 -22.99 -6.36
CA ASN A 269 -7.34 -24.14 -5.98
C ASN A 269 -6.35 -23.80 -4.84
N ALA A 270 -5.60 -24.82 -4.39
CA ALA A 270 -4.63 -24.67 -3.31
C ALA A 270 -3.52 -23.64 -3.61
N ASP A 271 -3.08 -23.51 -4.88
CA ASP A 271 -2.04 -22.57 -5.27
C ASP A 271 -2.54 -21.12 -5.19
N SER A 272 -3.77 -20.86 -5.63
CA SER A 272 -4.37 -19.53 -5.48
C SER A 272 -4.59 -19.16 -4.00
N ALA A 273 -5.02 -20.14 -3.18
CA ALA A 273 -5.18 -19.95 -1.75
C ALA A 273 -3.83 -19.62 -1.06
N ALA A 274 -2.75 -20.30 -1.47
CA ALA A 274 -1.40 -20.02 -0.94
C ALA A 274 -0.91 -18.60 -1.26
N ILE A 275 -1.11 -18.14 -2.50
CA ILE A 275 -0.76 -16.75 -2.87
C ILE A 275 -1.62 -15.74 -2.10
N ARG A 276 -2.95 -15.95 -2.03
CA ARG A 276 -3.84 -15.07 -1.25
C ARG A 276 -3.43 -14.99 0.20
N ALA A 277 -3.13 -16.13 0.83
CA ALA A 277 -2.70 -16.18 2.23
C ALA A 277 -1.40 -15.40 2.44
N ALA A 278 -0.40 -15.58 1.57
CA ALA A 278 0.87 -14.84 1.66
C ALA A 278 0.67 -13.32 1.56
N ILE A 279 -0.22 -12.86 0.66
CA ILE A 279 -0.49 -11.43 0.47
C ILE A 279 -1.33 -10.87 1.63
N LYS A 280 -2.38 -11.58 2.08
CA LYS A 280 -3.18 -11.17 3.25
C LYS A 280 -2.31 -11.08 4.51
N GLN A 281 -1.42 -12.04 4.73
CA GLN A 281 -0.45 -11.99 5.82
C GLN A 281 0.50 -10.78 5.72
N CYS A 282 0.94 -10.42 4.52
CA CYS A 282 1.78 -9.24 4.30
C CYS A 282 1.04 -7.92 4.60
N LEU A 283 -0.27 -7.89 4.40
CA LEU A 283 -1.13 -6.75 4.71
C LEU A 283 -1.59 -6.74 6.17
N GLU A 284 -1.43 -7.85 6.90
CA GLU A 284 -1.99 -8.06 8.25
C GLU A 284 -3.52 -7.79 8.29
N ILE A 285 -4.21 -8.27 7.24
CA ILE A 285 -5.67 -8.24 7.12
C ILE A 285 -6.16 -9.67 7.31
N ASP A 286 -7.10 -9.82 8.25
CA ASP A 286 -7.82 -11.09 8.52
C ASP A 286 -8.86 -11.38 7.45
#